data_93a62b5978b7d850493be2f10bfd065a
#
_entry.id   93a62b5978b7d850493be2f10bfd065a
#
_cell.length_a   1.000
_cell.length_b   1.000
_cell.length_c   1.000
_cell.angle_alpha   90.00
_cell.angle_beta   90.00
_cell.angle_gamma   90.00
#
_symmetry.space_group_name_H-M   'P 1'
#
loop_
_entity.id
_entity.type
_entity.pdbx_description
1 polymer ?
#
loop_
_entity_poly.entity_id
_entity_poly.type
_entity_poly.pdbx_seq_one_letter_code
_entity_poly.pdbx_strand_id
1 'polypeptide(L)'
;MYDGPIIDTHHHIWVVKDYPWLTAPPSPKIFGPEYELLRRDYLIDDLLADFGDHNVVKSVHEQAHYNPPDHVGETRWLQGVADEHGFPHGIVGHANIAGDDLGTVLDGHLEYSNFRGIRQVVAWHPDRSVWQVVDRPDFCMSPEFRRGLEVLEARDVHFELQGFANQFGIFAELVAGHPGLRFCLVHGGLLTADDDETFDIWRRALEPLAKFDNLSVKCSGPNVINWETPRPLAAVSRQYNALIDMFGAERCFFGSNFPVEKLMITYDEVVALCRGALADRTAAEQRAFFHDTAEAFYRLG
;
A
#
# COMPACT_ATOMS: atom_id res chain seq x y z
N MET A 1 12.50 21.93 -5.07
CA MET A 1 11.58 20.79 -5.27
C MET A 1 12.44 19.56 -5.41
N TYR A 2 12.09 18.43 -4.81
CA TYR A 2 12.90 17.21 -4.87
C TYR A 2 13.05 16.70 -6.31
N ASP A 3 14.26 16.41 -6.72
CA ASP A 3 14.66 15.89 -8.04
C ASP A 3 15.56 14.63 -7.95
N GLY A 4 15.75 14.12 -6.74
CA GLY A 4 16.52 12.93 -6.46
C GLY A 4 15.84 11.61 -6.87
N PRO A 5 16.45 10.46 -6.53
CA PRO A 5 15.90 9.14 -6.85
C PRO A 5 14.58 8.85 -6.12
N ILE A 6 13.69 8.14 -6.79
CA ILE A 6 12.37 7.73 -6.28
C ILE A 6 12.32 6.21 -6.20
N ILE A 7 11.78 5.68 -5.12
CA ILE A 7 11.29 4.30 -5.01
C ILE A 7 9.77 4.35 -4.96
N ASP A 8 9.11 3.81 -5.97
CA ASP A 8 7.65 3.67 -5.97
C ASP A 8 7.26 2.38 -5.24
N THR A 9 6.72 2.52 -4.03
CA THR A 9 6.44 1.38 -3.15
C THR A 9 5.04 0.80 -3.29
N HIS A 10 4.24 1.33 -4.21
CA HIS A 10 2.88 0.84 -4.40
C HIS A 10 2.44 1.04 -5.85
N HIS A 11 2.65 0.03 -6.63
CA HIS A 11 2.06 -0.07 -7.97
C HIS A 11 1.53 -1.49 -8.19
N HIS A 12 0.78 -1.65 -9.26
CA HIS A 12 0.31 -2.95 -9.73
C HIS A 12 0.65 -3.09 -11.22
N ILE A 13 0.89 -4.32 -11.65
CA ILE A 13 0.81 -4.73 -13.04
C ILE A 13 -0.04 -5.99 -13.08
N TRP A 14 -0.77 -6.22 -14.17
CA TRP A 14 -1.65 -7.38 -14.30
C TRP A 14 -1.95 -7.77 -15.74
N VAL A 15 -2.28 -9.03 -15.93
CA VAL A 15 -2.96 -9.55 -17.13
C VAL A 15 -4.41 -9.79 -16.72
N VAL A 16 -5.36 -9.06 -17.26
CA VAL A 16 -6.77 -8.99 -16.80
C VAL A 16 -7.41 -10.36 -16.55
N LYS A 17 -7.15 -11.33 -17.43
CA LYS A 17 -7.75 -12.67 -17.34
C LYS A 17 -7.42 -13.41 -16.03
N ASP A 18 -6.31 -13.06 -15.40
CA ASP A 18 -5.79 -13.71 -14.19
C ASP A 18 -6.29 -13.04 -12.89
N TYR A 19 -7.11 -11.99 -13.02
CA TYR A 19 -7.67 -11.22 -11.90
C TYR A 19 -9.20 -11.22 -11.94
N PRO A 20 -9.86 -12.08 -11.15
CA PRO A 20 -11.32 -12.24 -11.19
C PRO A 20 -12.11 -10.94 -10.99
N TRP A 21 -11.62 -10.04 -10.16
CA TRP A 21 -12.29 -8.76 -9.91
C TRP A 21 -12.27 -7.82 -11.14
N LEU A 22 -11.28 -7.95 -12.04
CA LEU A 22 -11.21 -7.21 -13.30
C LEU A 22 -12.11 -7.82 -14.38
N THR A 23 -12.38 -9.11 -14.32
CA THR A 23 -13.25 -9.80 -15.29
C THR A 23 -14.71 -9.85 -14.88
N ALA A 24 -15.01 -9.76 -13.57
CA ALA A 24 -16.36 -9.72 -13.04
C ALA A 24 -17.13 -8.44 -13.44
N PRO A 25 -18.46 -8.41 -13.32
CA PRO A 25 -19.22 -7.17 -13.47
C PRO A 25 -18.65 -6.08 -12.54
N PRO A 26 -18.52 -4.84 -13.01
CA PRO A 26 -17.89 -3.77 -12.24
C PRO A 26 -18.65 -3.49 -10.95
N SER A 27 -17.88 -3.21 -9.89
CA SER A 27 -18.43 -2.61 -8.68
C SER A 27 -18.08 -1.11 -8.69
N PRO A 28 -18.92 -0.27 -9.29
CA PRO A 28 -18.63 1.17 -9.46
C PRO A 28 -18.44 1.89 -8.12
N LYS A 29 -18.90 1.29 -7.04
CA LYS A 29 -18.80 1.87 -5.71
C LYS A 29 -17.37 1.85 -5.14
N ILE A 30 -16.48 0.95 -5.62
CA ILE A 30 -15.10 0.87 -5.14
C ILE A 30 -14.19 1.84 -5.89
N PHE A 31 -14.31 1.89 -7.24
CA PHE A 31 -13.37 2.61 -8.11
C PHE A 31 -14.00 3.76 -8.89
N GLY A 32 -15.25 4.09 -8.61
CA GLY A 32 -15.96 5.17 -9.32
C GLY A 32 -16.36 4.81 -10.76
N PRO A 33 -16.80 5.83 -11.56
CA PRO A 33 -17.39 5.61 -12.88
C PRO A 33 -16.37 5.16 -13.94
N GLU A 34 -15.10 5.51 -13.77
CA GLU A 34 -14.04 5.25 -14.76
C GLU A 34 -13.41 3.86 -14.60
N TYR A 35 -13.99 2.98 -13.78
CA TYR A 35 -13.49 1.63 -13.49
C TYR A 35 -13.12 0.81 -14.75
N GLU A 36 -13.85 1.00 -15.84
CA GLU A 36 -13.59 0.28 -17.11
C GLU A 36 -12.17 0.52 -17.64
N LEU A 37 -11.52 1.63 -17.27
CA LEU A 37 -10.14 1.92 -17.66
C LEU A 37 -9.13 0.93 -17.06
N LEU A 38 -9.47 0.28 -15.92
CA LEU A 38 -8.63 -0.75 -15.28
C LEU A 38 -8.78 -2.13 -15.94
N ARG A 39 -9.85 -2.36 -16.73
CA ARG A 39 -10.18 -3.67 -17.33
C ARG A 39 -9.42 -3.92 -18.63
N ARG A 40 -8.14 -3.66 -18.60
CA ARG A 40 -7.17 -3.96 -19.68
C ARG A 40 -5.87 -4.46 -19.06
N ASP A 41 -5.11 -5.19 -19.84
CA ASP A 41 -3.76 -5.55 -19.42
C ASP A 41 -2.97 -4.26 -19.15
N TYR A 42 -2.27 -4.26 -18.03
CA TYR A 42 -1.33 -3.21 -17.66
C TYR A 42 -0.04 -3.88 -17.22
N LEU A 43 0.93 -3.87 -18.13
CA LEU A 43 2.15 -4.63 -18.01
C LEU A 43 3.32 -3.76 -17.60
N ILE A 44 4.50 -4.36 -17.47
CA ILE A 44 5.69 -3.65 -17.04
C ILE A 44 6.06 -2.50 -17.99
N ASP A 45 5.89 -2.66 -19.30
CA ASP A 45 6.19 -1.62 -20.29
C ASP A 45 5.25 -0.42 -20.13
N ASP A 46 3.96 -0.65 -19.78
CA ASP A 46 3.01 0.41 -19.48
C ASP A 46 3.43 1.20 -18.24
N LEU A 47 3.85 0.49 -17.18
CA LEU A 47 4.31 1.10 -15.94
C LEU A 47 5.60 1.93 -16.17
N LEU A 48 6.57 1.36 -16.90
CA LEU A 48 7.81 2.07 -17.22
C LEU A 48 7.56 3.29 -18.10
N ALA A 49 6.58 3.22 -19.02
CA ALA A 49 6.16 4.38 -19.81
C ALA A 49 5.50 5.45 -18.92
N ASP A 50 4.72 5.06 -17.92
CA ASP A 50 4.13 6.00 -16.96
C ASP A 50 5.17 6.65 -16.04
N PHE A 51 6.24 5.94 -15.69
CA PHE A 51 7.35 6.53 -14.94
C PHE A 51 8.01 7.71 -15.70
N GLY A 52 7.96 7.70 -17.04
CA GLY A 52 8.44 8.78 -17.88
C GLY A 52 9.87 9.21 -17.56
N ASP A 53 10.10 10.52 -17.46
CA ASP A 53 11.40 11.11 -17.12
C ASP A 53 11.65 11.21 -15.60
N HIS A 54 10.75 10.69 -14.77
CA HIS A 54 10.98 10.65 -13.33
C HIS A 54 12.08 9.67 -12.98
N ASN A 55 12.98 10.08 -12.09
CA ASN A 55 14.09 9.25 -11.64
C ASN A 55 13.62 8.12 -10.70
N VAL A 56 12.72 7.25 -11.21
CA VAL A 56 12.27 6.05 -10.48
C VAL A 56 13.34 4.98 -10.64
N VAL A 57 14.10 4.75 -9.58
CA VAL A 57 15.25 3.83 -9.60
C VAL A 57 14.89 2.43 -9.15
N LYS A 58 13.84 2.27 -8.33
CA LYS A 58 13.32 0.99 -7.85
C LYS A 58 11.80 1.07 -7.70
N SER A 59 11.16 -0.11 -7.63
CA SER A 59 9.75 -0.18 -7.30
C SER A 59 9.40 -1.43 -6.51
N VAL A 60 8.24 -1.38 -5.82
CA VAL A 60 7.63 -2.50 -5.10
C VAL A 60 6.22 -2.71 -5.62
N HIS A 61 5.98 -3.90 -6.15
CA HIS A 61 4.63 -4.32 -6.54
C HIS A 61 3.81 -4.70 -5.32
N GLU A 62 2.61 -4.20 -5.25
CA GLU A 62 1.62 -4.56 -4.22
C GLU A 62 0.63 -5.57 -4.80
N GLN A 63 0.35 -6.67 -4.10
CA GLN A 63 -0.59 -7.70 -4.55
C GLN A 63 -1.92 -7.10 -5.04
N ALA A 64 -2.48 -7.64 -6.12
CA ALA A 64 -3.70 -7.13 -6.76
C ALA A 64 -4.85 -8.14 -6.79
N HIS A 65 -4.94 -9.03 -5.81
CA HIS A 65 -5.96 -10.08 -5.72
C HIS A 65 -5.95 -11.03 -6.93
N TYR A 66 -4.78 -11.59 -7.21
CA TYR A 66 -4.55 -12.63 -8.21
C TYR A 66 -5.48 -13.85 -7.99
N ASN A 67 -5.65 -14.62 -9.04
CA ASN A 67 -6.59 -15.74 -9.12
C ASN A 67 -6.44 -16.76 -7.96
N PRO A 68 -7.36 -16.79 -6.98
CA PRO A 68 -7.35 -17.83 -5.95
C PRO A 68 -7.70 -19.20 -6.58
N PRO A 69 -7.13 -20.32 -6.11
CA PRO A 69 -6.40 -20.46 -4.85
C PRO A 69 -4.87 -20.35 -4.96
N ASP A 70 -4.28 -19.98 -6.11
CA ASP A 70 -2.82 -19.89 -6.27
C ASP A 70 -2.28 -18.59 -5.65
N HIS A 71 -2.11 -18.55 -4.34
CA HIS A 71 -1.59 -17.38 -3.63
C HIS A 71 -0.17 -16.98 -4.06
N VAL A 72 0.64 -17.93 -4.52
CA VAL A 72 2.05 -17.70 -4.92
C VAL A 72 2.18 -17.35 -6.41
N GLY A 73 1.14 -17.59 -7.21
CA GLY A 73 1.16 -17.41 -8.66
C GLY A 73 1.54 -16.02 -9.13
N GLU A 74 1.00 -14.98 -8.44
CA GLU A 74 1.34 -13.58 -8.71
C GLU A 74 2.83 -13.32 -8.45
N THR A 75 3.35 -13.74 -7.30
CA THR A 75 4.77 -13.57 -6.94
C THR A 75 5.69 -14.27 -7.94
N ARG A 76 5.34 -15.49 -8.35
CA ARG A 76 6.08 -16.24 -9.37
C ARG A 76 6.14 -15.50 -10.70
N TRP A 77 5.01 -15.00 -11.18
CA TRP A 77 4.94 -14.23 -12.41
C TRP A 77 5.75 -12.94 -12.33
N LEU A 78 5.59 -12.18 -11.24
CA LEU A 78 6.29 -10.93 -10.99
C LEU A 78 7.81 -11.10 -10.87
N GLN A 79 8.28 -12.21 -10.29
CA GLN A 79 9.72 -12.52 -10.28
C GLN A 79 10.25 -12.72 -11.70
N GLY A 80 9.51 -13.43 -12.56
CA GLY A 80 9.88 -13.56 -13.97
C GLY A 80 9.95 -12.22 -14.70
N VAL A 81 9.01 -11.31 -14.43
CA VAL A 81 9.03 -9.94 -14.96
C VAL A 81 10.27 -9.18 -14.43
N ALA A 82 10.56 -9.30 -13.15
CA ALA A 82 11.72 -8.64 -12.55
C ALA A 82 13.04 -9.17 -13.11
N ASP A 83 13.17 -10.46 -13.35
CA ASP A 83 14.35 -11.10 -13.93
C ASP A 83 14.61 -10.63 -15.37
N GLU A 84 13.55 -10.33 -16.14
CA GLU A 84 13.63 -9.89 -17.53
C GLU A 84 13.82 -8.37 -17.66
N HIS A 85 13.11 -7.58 -16.85
CA HIS A 85 13.02 -6.11 -17.01
C HIS A 85 13.71 -5.31 -15.90
N GLY A 86 14.20 -5.95 -14.83
CA GLY A 86 14.81 -5.28 -13.68
C GLY A 86 13.81 -4.66 -12.70
N PHE A 87 12.50 -4.76 -12.93
CA PHE A 87 11.41 -4.27 -12.10
C PHE A 87 10.31 -5.34 -11.97
N PRO A 88 9.60 -5.43 -10.82
CA PRO A 88 9.79 -4.70 -9.56
C PRO A 88 10.97 -5.26 -8.73
N HIS A 89 11.56 -4.42 -7.89
CA HIS A 89 12.65 -4.79 -6.96
C HIS A 89 12.12 -5.47 -5.68
N GLY A 90 10.88 -5.20 -5.31
CA GLY A 90 10.18 -5.83 -4.21
C GLY A 90 8.79 -6.30 -4.62
N ILE A 91 8.32 -7.37 -3.97
CA ILE A 91 6.98 -7.93 -4.19
C ILE A 91 6.32 -8.12 -2.84
N VAL A 92 5.16 -7.49 -2.66
CA VAL A 92 4.24 -7.78 -1.56
C VAL A 92 3.16 -8.71 -2.09
N GLY A 93 3.16 -9.94 -1.59
CA GLY A 93 2.26 -11.00 -2.03
C GLY A 93 0.97 -11.05 -1.20
N HIS A 94 0.11 -12.01 -1.52
CA HIS A 94 -1.13 -12.31 -0.80
C HIS A 94 -1.03 -13.64 -0.08
N ALA A 95 -1.54 -13.71 1.16
CA ALA A 95 -1.82 -14.96 1.86
C ALA A 95 -3.05 -14.79 2.75
N ASN A 96 -3.76 -15.88 3.01
CA ASN A 96 -4.76 -15.90 4.08
C ASN A 96 -4.05 -16.08 5.42
N ILE A 97 -3.93 -14.99 6.18
CA ILE A 97 -3.19 -14.98 7.46
C ILE A 97 -3.79 -15.94 8.49
N ALA A 98 -5.11 -16.16 8.45
CA ALA A 98 -5.80 -17.10 9.33
C ALA A 98 -5.87 -18.54 8.75
N GLY A 99 -5.25 -18.80 7.60
CA GLY A 99 -5.30 -20.09 6.91
C GLY A 99 -4.38 -21.14 7.55
N ASP A 100 -4.83 -22.39 7.56
CA ASP A 100 -4.06 -23.52 8.09
C ASP A 100 -2.80 -23.83 7.24
N ASP A 101 -2.80 -23.42 5.98
CA ASP A 101 -1.72 -23.62 5.00
C ASP A 101 -0.75 -22.43 4.91
N LEU A 102 -0.92 -21.39 5.73
CA LEU A 102 -0.11 -20.17 5.69
C LEU A 102 1.40 -20.44 5.63
N GLY A 103 1.88 -21.37 6.44
CA GLY A 103 3.31 -21.73 6.45
C GLY A 103 3.81 -22.20 5.08
N THR A 104 3.06 -23.06 4.42
CA THR A 104 3.38 -23.57 3.08
C THR A 104 3.32 -22.48 2.02
N VAL A 105 2.31 -21.60 2.10
CA VAL A 105 2.17 -20.45 1.19
C VAL A 105 3.35 -19.50 1.32
N LEU A 106 3.76 -19.17 2.56
CA LEU A 106 4.93 -18.31 2.80
C LEU A 106 6.24 -18.95 2.32
N ASP A 107 6.42 -20.25 2.57
CA ASP A 107 7.60 -20.96 2.08
C ASP A 107 7.67 -20.91 0.53
N GLY A 108 6.52 -21.01 -0.15
CA GLY A 108 6.43 -20.84 -1.60
C GLY A 108 6.76 -19.41 -2.07
N HIS A 109 6.32 -18.38 -1.35
CA HIS A 109 6.70 -16.99 -1.66
C HIS A 109 8.21 -16.76 -1.46
N LEU A 110 8.80 -17.33 -0.40
CA LEU A 110 10.21 -17.16 -0.05
C LEU A 110 11.19 -17.82 -1.05
N GLU A 111 10.71 -18.65 -1.97
CA GLU A 111 11.52 -19.14 -3.09
C GLU A 111 11.91 -18.03 -4.07
N TYR A 112 11.21 -16.89 -4.04
CA TYR A 112 11.42 -15.76 -4.96
C TYR A 112 12.18 -14.63 -4.30
N SER A 113 13.33 -14.26 -4.87
CA SER A 113 14.29 -13.33 -4.25
C SER A 113 13.76 -11.92 -4.03
N ASN A 114 12.75 -11.48 -4.81
CA ASN A 114 12.16 -10.15 -4.69
C ASN A 114 10.96 -10.11 -3.75
N PHE A 115 10.51 -11.24 -3.21
CA PHE A 115 9.44 -11.26 -2.20
C PHE A 115 9.87 -10.56 -0.91
N ARG A 116 8.98 -9.74 -0.32
CA ARG A 116 9.29 -8.92 0.86
C ARG A 116 8.27 -9.03 1.98
N GLY A 117 6.99 -9.12 1.66
CA GLY A 117 5.92 -9.04 2.63
C GLY A 117 4.59 -9.56 2.13
N ILE A 118 3.60 -9.52 3.02
CA ILE A 118 2.22 -9.93 2.74
C ILE A 118 1.27 -8.76 3.00
N ARG A 119 0.29 -8.59 2.09
CA ARG A 119 -0.92 -7.82 2.35
C ARG A 119 -2.15 -8.72 2.27
N GLN A 120 -2.93 -8.74 3.33
CA GLN A 120 -4.32 -9.15 3.31
C GLN A 120 -5.18 -7.97 3.74
N VAL A 121 -6.06 -7.49 2.86
CA VAL A 121 -6.91 -6.33 3.16
C VAL A 121 -7.90 -6.69 4.27
N VAL A 122 -7.85 -5.93 5.37
CA VAL A 122 -8.74 -6.11 6.54
C VAL A 122 -9.62 -4.88 6.77
N ALA A 123 -9.78 -4.06 5.73
CA ALA A 123 -10.53 -2.82 5.79
C ALA A 123 -12.02 -3.07 6.07
N TRP A 124 -12.55 -2.32 7.04
CA TRP A 124 -13.95 -2.31 7.39
C TRP A 124 -14.40 -0.90 7.82
N HIS A 125 -15.47 -0.38 7.21
CA HIS A 125 -16.03 0.92 7.55
C HIS A 125 -17.53 0.81 7.80
N PRO A 126 -18.08 1.34 8.92
CA PRO A 126 -19.49 1.17 9.29
C PRO A 126 -20.46 1.77 8.26
N ASP A 127 -20.09 2.93 7.68
CA ASP A 127 -20.96 3.72 6.80
C ASP A 127 -20.66 3.49 5.30
N ARG A 128 -19.69 2.62 4.99
CA ARG A 128 -19.25 2.37 3.62
C ARG A 128 -19.20 0.87 3.32
N SER A 129 -20.36 0.30 3.00
CA SER A 129 -20.48 -1.15 2.74
C SER A 129 -19.53 -1.68 1.67
N VAL A 130 -19.12 -0.84 0.73
CA VAL A 130 -18.14 -1.18 -0.32
C VAL A 130 -16.73 -1.41 0.23
N TRP A 131 -16.44 -0.88 1.42
CA TRP A 131 -15.17 -1.03 2.12
C TRP A 131 -15.28 -1.97 3.32
N GLN A 132 -16.25 -2.86 3.31
CA GLN A 132 -16.37 -3.98 4.25
C GLN A 132 -15.77 -5.23 3.58
N VAL A 133 -14.45 -5.25 3.45
CA VAL A 133 -13.72 -6.37 2.84
C VAL A 133 -13.74 -7.59 3.75
N VAL A 134 -13.83 -7.35 5.06
CA VAL A 134 -14.03 -8.37 6.09
C VAL A 134 -15.40 -8.19 6.75
N ASP A 135 -15.89 -9.20 7.46
CA ASP A 135 -17.23 -9.23 8.06
C ASP A 135 -17.37 -8.39 9.34
N ARG A 136 -16.25 -8.03 9.97
CA ARG A 136 -16.22 -7.26 11.23
C ARG A 136 -14.94 -6.44 11.36
N PRO A 137 -14.96 -5.31 12.10
CA PRO A 137 -13.81 -4.42 12.21
C PRO A 137 -12.60 -5.05 12.90
N ASP A 138 -12.82 -6.02 13.78
CA ASP A 138 -11.80 -6.69 14.58
C ASP A 138 -11.39 -8.07 14.03
N PHE A 139 -11.64 -8.34 12.75
CA PHE A 139 -11.29 -9.59 12.08
C PHE A 139 -9.82 -10.00 12.32
N CYS A 140 -8.90 -9.04 12.25
CA CYS A 140 -7.47 -9.27 12.48
C CYS A 140 -7.10 -9.60 13.94
N MET A 141 -8.03 -9.51 14.88
CA MET A 141 -7.84 -9.89 16.28
C MET A 141 -8.22 -11.33 16.58
N SER A 142 -8.73 -12.08 15.60
CA SER A 142 -9.03 -13.50 15.78
C SER A 142 -7.78 -14.28 16.20
N PRO A 143 -7.91 -15.32 17.04
CA PRO A 143 -6.76 -16.12 17.46
C PRO A 143 -5.96 -16.71 16.29
N GLU A 144 -6.67 -17.10 15.21
CA GLU A 144 -6.09 -17.66 13.99
C GLU A 144 -5.23 -16.62 13.27
N PHE A 145 -5.74 -15.41 13.10
CA PHE A 145 -5.03 -14.31 12.44
C PHE A 145 -3.77 -13.92 13.23
N ARG A 146 -3.88 -13.80 14.55
CA ARG A 146 -2.73 -13.46 15.41
C ARG A 146 -1.64 -14.53 15.36
N ARG A 147 -2.02 -15.82 15.40
CA ARG A 147 -1.06 -16.92 15.18
C ARG A 147 -0.40 -16.84 13.80
N GLY A 148 -1.15 -16.44 12.78
CA GLY A 148 -0.60 -16.21 11.44
C GLY A 148 0.45 -15.09 11.43
N LEU A 149 0.24 -14.00 12.16
CA LEU A 149 1.27 -12.95 12.29
C LEU A 149 2.54 -13.44 13.00
N GLU A 150 2.42 -14.33 13.99
CA GLU A 150 3.59 -14.98 14.62
C GLU A 150 4.37 -15.82 13.58
N VAL A 151 3.67 -16.43 12.61
CA VAL A 151 4.31 -17.18 11.51
C VAL A 151 5.07 -16.25 10.57
N LEU A 152 4.53 -15.05 10.27
CA LEU A 152 5.22 -14.02 9.49
C LEU A 152 6.45 -13.50 10.24
N GLU A 153 6.28 -13.17 11.53
CA GLU A 153 7.36 -12.67 12.40
C GLU A 153 8.54 -13.66 12.43
N ALA A 154 8.25 -14.95 12.61
CA ALA A 154 9.27 -16.01 12.62
C ALA A 154 10.04 -16.15 11.29
N ARG A 155 9.48 -15.69 10.16
CA ARG A 155 10.08 -15.70 8.83
C ARG A 155 10.64 -14.36 8.39
N ASP A 156 10.58 -13.33 9.25
CA ASP A 156 10.98 -11.95 8.94
C ASP A 156 10.25 -11.36 7.71
N VAL A 157 8.98 -11.73 7.52
CA VAL A 157 8.08 -11.24 6.47
C VAL A 157 7.21 -10.15 7.05
N HIS A 158 7.24 -8.92 6.50
CA HIS A 158 6.42 -7.82 7.00
C HIS A 158 4.93 -7.97 6.63
N PHE A 159 4.07 -7.30 7.38
CA PHE A 159 2.63 -7.27 7.11
C PHE A 159 2.12 -5.86 6.80
N GLU A 160 1.34 -5.73 5.72
CA GLU A 160 0.73 -4.47 5.32
C GLU A 160 -0.73 -4.37 5.77
N LEU A 161 -1.00 -3.39 6.63
CA LEU A 161 -2.31 -3.08 7.20
C LEU A 161 -3.05 -2.07 6.34
N GLN A 162 -4.24 -2.42 5.86
CA GLN A 162 -5.13 -1.48 5.18
C GLN A 162 -6.46 -1.41 5.94
N GLY A 163 -6.81 -0.21 6.39
CA GLY A 163 -8.04 0.02 7.14
C GLY A 163 -8.28 1.49 7.44
N PHE A 164 -9.35 1.77 8.18
CA PHE A 164 -9.87 3.10 8.44
C PHE A 164 -9.68 3.53 9.89
N ALA A 165 -9.87 4.81 10.18
CA ALA A 165 -9.70 5.42 11.50
C ALA A 165 -10.43 4.67 12.63
N ASN A 166 -11.62 4.11 12.36
CA ASN A 166 -12.38 3.31 13.33
C ASN A 166 -11.70 1.98 13.71
N GLN A 167 -10.70 1.53 12.94
CA GLN A 167 -9.93 0.31 13.20
C GLN A 167 -8.56 0.57 13.86
N PHE A 168 -8.09 1.84 13.92
CA PHE A 168 -6.71 2.11 14.35
C PHE A 168 -6.43 1.76 15.81
N GLY A 169 -7.43 1.82 16.70
CA GLY A 169 -7.30 1.29 18.05
C GLY A 169 -7.03 -0.21 18.08
N ILE A 170 -7.72 -0.95 17.21
CA ILE A 170 -7.54 -2.40 17.03
C ILE A 170 -6.14 -2.69 16.44
N PHE A 171 -5.71 -1.91 15.44
CA PHE A 171 -4.39 -2.05 14.85
C PHE A 171 -3.28 -1.74 15.86
N ALA A 172 -3.49 -0.76 16.75
CA ALA A 172 -2.52 -0.46 17.81
C ALA A 172 -2.33 -1.65 18.77
N GLU A 173 -3.39 -2.35 19.15
CA GLU A 173 -3.31 -3.58 19.95
C GLU A 173 -2.59 -4.70 19.18
N LEU A 174 -2.89 -4.83 17.89
CA LEU A 174 -2.26 -5.83 17.02
C LEU A 174 -0.75 -5.61 16.90
N VAL A 175 -0.33 -4.37 16.59
CA VAL A 175 1.08 -3.98 16.45
C VAL A 175 1.83 -4.14 17.77
N ALA A 176 1.23 -3.73 18.89
CA ALA A 176 1.79 -3.93 20.23
C ALA A 176 2.02 -5.40 20.59
N GLY A 177 1.12 -6.27 20.09
CA GLY A 177 1.19 -7.72 20.34
C GLY A 177 2.30 -8.45 19.56
N HIS A 178 2.89 -7.80 18.54
CA HIS A 178 3.89 -8.38 17.64
C HIS A 178 5.10 -7.44 17.44
N PRO A 179 5.89 -7.17 18.49
CA PRO A 179 6.96 -6.17 18.45
C PRO A 179 8.13 -6.52 17.52
N GLY A 180 8.32 -7.78 17.18
CA GLY A 180 9.33 -8.23 16.22
C GLY A 180 8.86 -8.21 14.77
N LEU A 181 7.55 -8.04 14.51
CA LEU A 181 6.99 -7.95 13.17
C LEU A 181 7.01 -6.51 12.69
N ARG A 182 7.50 -6.28 11.46
CA ARG A 182 7.41 -4.98 10.80
C ARG A 182 6.03 -4.83 10.15
N PHE A 183 5.40 -3.68 10.40
CA PHE A 183 4.10 -3.32 9.82
C PHE A 183 4.22 -2.11 8.90
N CYS A 184 3.34 -2.05 7.89
CA CYS A 184 3.13 -0.87 7.06
C CYS A 184 1.65 -0.51 7.03
N LEU A 185 1.30 0.71 7.40
CA LEU A 185 -0.06 1.24 7.22
C LEU A 185 -0.20 1.79 5.79
N VAL A 186 -1.05 1.15 4.99
CA VAL A 186 -1.21 1.46 3.56
C VAL A 186 -2.11 2.68 3.34
N HIS A 187 -1.84 3.46 2.28
CA HIS A 187 -2.63 4.61 1.84
C HIS A 187 -2.81 5.70 2.92
N GLY A 188 -1.79 5.87 3.78
CA GLY A 188 -1.87 6.84 4.87
C GLY A 188 -3.04 6.60 5.83
N GLY A 189 -3.57 5.36 5.88
CA GLY A 189 -4.71 5.02 6.72
C GLY A 189 -6.05 5.55 6.19
N LEU A 190 -6.24 5.59 4.87
CA LEU A 190 -7.52 5.80 4.18
C LEU A 190 -8.35 6.99 4.77
N LEU A 191 -7.83 8.21 4.67
CA LEU A 191 -8.60 9.42 5.03
C LEU A 191 -9.82 9.56 4.13
N THR A 192 -11.02 9.52 4.69
CA THR A 192 -12.28 9.36 3.93
C THR A 192 -12.87 10.65 3.37
N ALA A 193 -12.47 11.82 3.90
CA ALA A 193 -12.83 13.14 3.41
C ALA A 193 -11.82 14.20 3.89
N ASP A 194 -11.79 15.35 3.21
CA ASP A 194 -10.82 16.41 3.47
C ASP A 194 -11.35 17.52 4.40
N ASP A 195 -12.56 17.37 4.93
CA ASP A 195 -13.12 18.29 5.91
C ASP A 195 -12.41 18.19 7.27
N ASP A 196 -12.52 19.27 8.09
CA ASP A 196 -11.80 19.38 9.34
C ASP A 196 -12.19 18.31 10.37
N GLU A 197 -13.46 17.94 10.43
CA GLU A 197 -13.97 16.96 11.39
C GLU A 197 -13.41 15.56 11.06
N THR A 198 -13.51 15.12 9.81
CA THR A 198 -13.00 13.83 9.35
C THR A 198 -11.48 13.75 9.51
N PHE A 199 -10.77 14.82 9.14
CA PHE A 199 -9.32 14.89 9.32
C PHE A 199 -8.92 14.80 10.80
N ASP A 200 -9.60 15.50 11.70
CA ASP A 200 -9.29 15.48 13.14
C ASP A 200 -9.58 14.11 13.78
N ILE A 201 -10.64 13.42 13.34
CA ILE A 201 -10.94 12.06 13.78
C ILE A 201 -9.82 11.10 13.33
N TRP A 202 -9.44 11.15 12.05
CA TRP A 202 -8.39 10.33 11.47
C TRP A 202 -7.04 10.59 12.17
N ARG A 203 -6.65 11.85 12.35
CA ARG A 203 -5.38 12.24 12.99
C ARG A 203 -5.29 11.74 14.43
N ARG A 204 -6.36 11.96 15.24
CA ARG A 204 -6.40 11.47 16.63
C ARG A 204 -6.36 9.96 16.73
N ALA A 205 -7.00 9.27 15.80
CA ALA A 205 -6.98 7.81 15.77
C ALA A 205 -5.60 7.23 15.45
N LEU A 206 -4.74 7.97 14.72
CA LEU A 206 -3.35 7.57 14.41
C LEU A 206 -2.38 7.76 15.59
N GLU A 207 -2.66 8.65 16.56
CA GLU A 207 -1.73 8.96 17.66
C GLU A 207 -1.24 7.71 18.43
N PRO A 208 -2.06 6.70 18.73
CA PRO A 208 -1.58 5.46 19.34
C PRO A 208 -0.61 4.67 18.46
N LEU A 209 -0.88 4.63 17.13
CA LEU A 209 -0.08 3.90 16.15
C LEU A 209 1.32 4.53 15.95
N ALA A 210 1.41 5.84 15.99
CA ALA A 210 2.66 6.56 15.79
C ALA A 210 3.75 6.26 16.85
N LYS A 211 3.35 5.69 17.99
CA LYS A 211 4.24 5.32 19.11
C LYS A 211 5.04 4.04 18.87
N PHE A 212 4.68 3.25 17.85
CA PHE A 212 5.32 1.97 17.58
C PHE A 212 6.41 2.13 16.53
N ASP A 213 7.65 1.82 16.88
CA ASP A 213 8.81 1.91 15.99
C ASP A 213 8.78 0.86 14.86
N ASN A 214 8.05 -0.23 15.07
CA ASN A 214 7.86 -1.31 14.08
C ASN A 214 6.72 -1.03 13.08
N LEU A 215 6.15 0.17 13.05
CA LEU A 215 5.12 0.59 12.13
C LEU A 215 5.59 1.76 11.26
N SER A 216 5.58 1.56 9.94
CA SER A 216 5.78 2.60 8.92
C SER A 216 4.48 2.93 8.20
N VAL A 217 4.45 4.03 7.44
CA VAL A 217 3.27 4.49 6.71
C VAL A 217 3.59 4.67 5.22
N LYS A 218 2.82 4.02 4.38
CA LYS A 218 2.85 4.19 2.94
C LYS A 218 1.91 5.33 2.53
N CYS A 219 2.46 6.46 2.11
CA CYS A 219 1.74 7.60 1.58
C CYS A 219 1.47 7.36 0.09
N SER A 220 0.50 6.51 -0.21
CA SER A 220 0.17 6.06 -1.57
C SER A 220 -1.28 6.34 -1.93
N GLY A 221 -1.55 6.47 -3.23
CA GLY A 221 -2.90 6.62 -3.72
C GLY A 221 -3.61 7.84 -3.14
N PRO A 222 -3.19 9.07 -3.45
CA PRO A 222 -3.78 10.26 -2.85
C PRO A 222 -5.29 10.38 -3.11
N ASN A 223 -5.81 9.76 -4.18
CA ASN A 223 -7.23 9.78 -4.53
C ASN A 223 -7.99 8.49 -4.22
N VAL A 224 -7.37 7.49 -3.60
CA VAL A 224 -7.90 6.11 -3.46
C VAL A 224 -9.31 5.99 -2.85
N ILE A 225 -9.78 7.00 -2.14
CA ILE A 225 -11.12 7.03 -1.53
C ILE A 225 -12.07 7.98 -2.25
N ASN A 226 -11.56 8.95 -2.98
CA ASN A 226 -12.35 9.97 -3.69
C ASN A 226 -12.17 9.82 -5.20
N TRP A 227 -13.20 9.27 -5.86
CA TRP A 227 -13.23 9.05 -7.30
C TRP A 227 -14.13 10.06 -8.05
N GLU A 228 -14.49 11.17 -7.42
CA GLU A 228 -15.31 12.21 -8.05
C GLU A 228 -14.45 13.33 -8.65
N THR A 229 -13.46 13.78 -7.89
CA THR A 229 -12.53 14.84 -8.32
C THR A 229 -11.15 14.59 -7.73
N PRO A 230 -10.06 14.93 -8.45
CA PRO A 230 -8.72 14.86 -7.89
C PRO A 230 -8.59 15.70 -6.62
N ARG A 231 -7.92 15.16 -5.61
CA ARG A 231 -7.69 15.88 -4.37
C ARG A 231 -6.75 17.06 -4.58
N PRO A 232 -7.08 18.24 -4.04
CA PRO A 232 -6.23 19.42 -4.18
C PRO A 232 -4.92 19.27 -3.40
N LEU A 233 -3.86 19.94 -3.86
CA LEU A 233 -2.55 19.96 -3.22
C LEU A 233 -2.64 20.28 -1.71
N ALA A 234 -3.48 21.23 -1.32
CA ALA A 234 -3.63 21.63 0.10
C ALA A 234 -4.11 20.47 0.99
N ALA A 235 -5.04 19.63 0.49
CA ALA A 235 -5.55 18.48 1.24
C ALA A 235 -4.47 17.38 1.37
N VAL A 236 -3.77 17.06 0.29
CA VAL A 236 -2.68 16.07 0.32
C VAL A 236 -1.51 16.57 1.18
N SER A 237 -1.15 17.86 1.06
CA SER A 237 -0.13 18.48 1.93
C SER A 237 -0.49 18.36 3.40
N ARG A 238 -1.74 18.68 3.76
CA ARG A 238 -2.23 18.57 5.14
C ARG A 238 -2.08 17.14 5.66
N GLN A 239 -2.48 16.16 4.88
CA GLN A 239 -2.42 14.74 5.27
C GLN A 239 -0.99 14.24 5.39
N TYR A 240 -0.15 14.42 4.36
CA TYR A 240 1.21 13.88 4.35
C TYR A 240 2.12 14.56 5.37
N ASN A 241 1.96 15.89 5.56
CA ASN A 241 2.70 16.59 6.61
C ASN A 241 2.28 16.13 8.01
N ALA A 242 0.99 15.86 8.25
CA ALA A 242 0.55 15.31 9.53
C ALA A 242 1.13 13.91 9.79
N LEU A 243 1.23 13.05 8.76
CA LEU A 243 1.88 11.75 8.88
C LEU A 243 3.37 11.88 9.21
N ILE A 244 4.09 12.74 8.50
CA ILE A 244 5.51 12.98 8.75
C ILE A 244 5.74 13.59 10.15
N ASP A 245 4.89 14.52 10.60
CA ASP A 245 4.98 15.10 11.94
C ASP A 245 4.74 14.08 13.06
N MET A 246 3.88 13.08 12.82
CA MET A 246 3.57 12.04 13.81
C MET A 246 4.55 10.87 13.80
N PHE A 247 4.95 10.40 12.61
CA PHE A 247 5.76 9.18 12.45
C PHE A 247 7.24 9.47 12.21
N GLY A 248 7.59 10.69 11.73
CA GLY A 248 8.91 10.98 11.19
C GLY A 248 9.03 10.60 9.71
N ALA A 249 9.87 11.32 8.96
CA ALA A 249 10.09 11.04 7.55
C ALA A 249 10.73 9.65 7.32
N GLU A 250 11.49 9.17 8.30
CA GLU A 250 12.13 7.85 8.31
C GLU A 250 11.17 6.67 8.49
N ARG A 251 9.88 6.95 8.67
CA ARG A 251 8.81 5.94 8.70
C ARG A 251 7.68 6.23 7.72
N CYS A 252 7.83 7.24 6.84
CA CYS A 252 6.86 7.57 5.81
C CYS A 252 7.51 7.45 4.43
N PHE A 253 6.84 6.81 3.47
CA PHE A 253 7.38 6.66 2.13
C PHE A 253 6.32 6.72 1.03
N PHE A 254 6.79 7.09 -0.16
CA PHE A 254 5.99 7.30 -1.37
C PHE A 254 5.50 5.99 -2.00
N GLY A 255 4.31 6.02 -2.61
CA GLY A 255 3.78 5.03 -3.53
C GLY A 255 2.76 5.66 -4.47
N SER A 256 2.78 5.30 -5.75
CA SER A 256 1.89 5.90 -6.73
C SER A 256 0.47 5.35 -6.69
N ASN A 257 0.30 4.07 -6.38
CA ASN A 257 -0.93 3.30 -6.57
C ASN A 257 -1.34 3.15 -8.05
N PHE A 258 -0.35 3.16 -8.98
CA PHE A 258 -0.62 2.97 -10.40
C PHE A 258 -0.88 1.49 -10.74
N PRO A 259 -1.76 1.18 -11.68
CA PRO A 259 -2.55 2.11 -12.52
C PRO A 259 -3.86 2.59 -11.88
N VAL A 260 -4.17 2.27 -10.63
CA VAL A 260 -5.46 2.62 -10.01
C VAL A 260 -5.65 4.15 -9.99
N GLU A 261 -4.62 4.92 -9.67
CA GLU A 261 -4.66 6.39 -9.69
C GLU A 261 -4.89 6.98 -11.10
N LYS A 262 -4.64 6.23 -12.19
CA LYS A 262 -4.97 6.67 -13.57
C LYS A 262 -6.46 6.94 -13.78
N LEU A 263 -7.32 6.44 -12.90
CA LEU A 263 -8.73 6.80 -12.91
C LEU A 263 -8.96 8.30 -12.66
N MET A 264 -7.99 8.98 -12.05
CA MET A 264 -8.12 10.37 -11.63
C MET A 264 -7.03 11.29 -12.18
N ILE A 265 -5.77 10.84 -12.14
CA ILE A 265 -4.60 11.68 -12.47
C ILE A 265 -3.50 10.85 -13.12
N THR A 266 -2.61 11.50 -13.85
CA THR A 266 -1.42 10.91 -14.46
C THR A 266 -0.32 10.65 -13.42
N TYR A 267 0.69 9.86 -13.77
CA TYR A 267 1.85 9.63 -12.92
C TYR A 267 2.63 10.92 -12.64
N ASP A 268 2.79 11.77 -13.66
CA ASP A 268 3.39 13.10 -13.52
C ASP A 268 2.67 13.94 -12.46
N GLU A 269 1.32 13.90 -12.49
CA GLU A 269 0.49 14.64 -11.53
C GLU A 269 0.61 14.05 -10.12
N VAL A 270 0.68 12.72 -9.95
CA VAL A 270 0.94 12.08 -8.63
C VAL A 270 2.27 12.56 -8.07
N VAL A 271 3.35 12.48 -8.86
CA VAL A 271 4.69 12.89 -8.40
C VAL A 271 4.74 14.38 -8.12
N ALA A 272 4.13 15.22 -8.99
CA ALA A 272 4.05 16.67 -8.78
C ALA A 272 3.28 17.02 -7.49
N LEU A 273 2.16 16.32 -7.24
CA LEU A 273 1.33 16.49 -6.05
C LEU A 273 2.12 16.15 -4.78
N CYS A 274 2.83 15.02 -4.76
CA CYS A 274 3.65 14.60 -3.62
C CYS A 274 4.86 15.52 -3.39
N ARG A 275 5.54 15.94 -4.47
CA ARG A 275 6.64 16.92 -4.39
C ARG A 275 6.15 18.26 -3.86
N GLY A 276 4.99 18.72 -4.32
CA GLY A 276 4.36 19.96 -3.85
C GLY A 276 3.94 19.86 -2.39
N ALA A 277 3.41 18.72 -1.97
CA ALA A 277 3.00 18.47 -0.58
C ALA A 277 4.17 18.57 0.42
N LEU A 278 5.37 18.19 -0.02
CA LEU A 278 6.57 18.18 0.80
C LEU A 278 7.53 19.37 0.50
N ALA A 279 7.10 20.38 -0.26
CA ALA A 279 7.97 21.45 -0.72
C ALA A 279 8.65 22.23 0.43
N ASP A 280 7.99 22.35 1.57
CA ASP A 280 8.48 23.04 2.76
C ASP A 280 9.29 22.14 3.72
N ARG A 281 9.40 20.82 3.41
CA ARG A 281 10.23 19.89 4.17
C ARG A 281 11.70 20.04 3.80
N THR A 282 12.58 19.68 4.73
CA THR A 282 14.03 19.68 4.46
C THR A 282 14.38 18.70 3.33
N ALA A 283 15.51 18.92 2.68
CA ALA A 283 16.01 18.02 1.64
C ALA A 283 16.22 16.57 2.16
N ALA A 284 16.58 16.42 3.43
CA ALA A 284 16.74 15.12 4.07
C ALA A 284 15.40 14.40 4.25
N GLU A 285 14.36 15.09 4.72
CA GLU A 285 13.01 14.53 4.86
C GLU A 285 12.41 14.15 3.50
N GLN A 286 12.57 15.02 2.48
CA GLN A 286 12.13 14.71 1.12
C GLN A 286 12.83 13.46 0.57
N ARG A 287 14.15 13.34 0.77
CA ARG A 287 14.92 12.17 0.37
C ARG A 287 14.48 10.90 1.13
N ALA A 288 14.27 11.00 2.43
CA ALA A 288 13.75 9.91 3.22
C ALA A 288 12.40 9.42 2.66
N PHE A 289 11.46 10.33 2.44
CA PHE A 289 10.11 10.03 1.94
C PHE A 289 10.12 9.39 0.54
N PHE A 290 10.91 9.91 -0.39
CA PHE A 290 10.89 9.41 -1.77
C PHE A 290 11.81 8.21 -2.00
N HIS A 291 12.77 7.92 -1.11
CA HIS A 291 13.77 6.89 -1.37
C HIS A 291 14.21 6.13 -0.12
N ASP A 292 14.93 6.78 0.81
CA ASP A 292 15.76 6.07 1.80
C ASP A 292 14.94 5.20 2.76
N THR A 293 13.74 5.68 3.16
CA THR A 293 12.84 4.93 4.05
C THR A 293 12.31 3.66 3.38
N ALA A 294 11.94 3.75 2.10
CA ALA A 294 11.50 2.60 1.33
C ALA A 294 12.63 1.57 1.11
N GLU A 295 13.83 2.06 0.79
CA GLU A 295 15.03 1.23 0.64
C GLU A 295 15.29 0.38 1.88
N ALA A 296 15.23 1.03 3.05
CA ALA A 296 15.45 0.37 4.35
C ALA A 296 14.32 -0.58 4.71
N PHE A 297 13.06 -0.14 4.58
CA PHE A 297 11.88 -0.93 4.98
C PHE A 297 11.76 -2.22 4.16
N TYR A 298 11.86 -2.12 2.84
CA TYR A 298 11.74 -3.27 1.93
C TYR A 298 13.07 -4.01 1.69
N ARG A 299 14.19 -3.49 2.21
CA ARG A 299 15.53 -4.11 2.03
C ARG A 299 15.84 -4.34 0.56
N LEU A 300 15.81 -3.27 -0.24
CA LEU A 300 15.96 -3.30 -1.70
C LEU A 300 17.42 -3.17 -2.17
N GLY A 301 18.37 -3.11 -1.26
CA GLY A 301 19.81 -2.93 -1.52
C GLY A 301 20.47 -4.10 -2.23
#